data_0cf57272f60bfbfb693030243ea4f4fd
#
_entry.id   0cf57272f60bfbfb693030243ea4f4fd
#
_cell.length_a   1.000
_cell.length_b   1.000
_cell.length_c   1.000
_cell.angle_alpha   90.00
_cell.angle_beta   90.00
_cell.angle_gamma   90.00
#
_symmetry.space_group_name_H-M   'P 1'
#
loop_
_entity.id
_entity.type
_entity.pdbx_description
1 polymer ?
#
loop_
_entity_poly.entity_id
_entity_poly.type
_entity_poly.pdbx_seq_one_letter_code
_entity_poly.pdbx_strand_id
1 'polypeptide(L)'
;VFEIDPIEVYGKISGVSGLTIEATGPSLRIGDLCYVENRATGQHVPVEVVGFRNSRLLLMAYGDMNGISPGSLLLPTHKPQRVPVGPELLGRVVGSNGMPIDGGPPIRSEAFRALIALPPAPLGRRRITEPLATGIRAIDACVTCGKGQRMGIMSGSGVGKSKMIGMIARNTNADINVIALIGERGREVREFIEGDLGEEGLARSIVVVATSDEPALSRIRGAYAALTVAEWFRDQGADVLFMMDSITRLAMAQREVGLAVGEPPTTKGYPPSVYGMLSRFLERAGTSACGSITGIYAILVEADDINDPVGDAVRSFVDGHVVLSRNLASRNHYPAIDVLESVSRCMVDVTTPEHQELAGRIRRILATYREAEDLVNIGAYAAGSNREIDEALRLMPNIRAFLQQGLFEKTPYDEIVGLMRQTLRGT
;
A
#
# COMPACT_ATOMS: atom_id res chain seq x y z
N VAL A 1 16.61 -11.81 39.03
CA VAL A 1 16.18 -10.77 39.98
C VAL A 1 15.36 -9.81 39.14
N PHE A 2 14.02 -9.81 39.27
CA PHE A 2 13.15 -8.81 38.66
C PHE A 2 13.33 -7.53 39.52
N GLU A 3 13.88 -6.46 38.95
CA GLU A 3 13.79 -5.13 39.54
C GLU A 3 12.30 -4.73 39.53
N ILE A 4 11.67 -4.86 40.66
CA ILE A 4 10.35 -4.26 40.90
C ILE A 4 10.63 -2.79 41.19
N ASP A 5 10.30 -1.91 40.28
CA ASP A 5 10.28 -0.48 40.55
C ASP A 5 9.02 -0.20 41.40
N PRO A 6 9.17 0.05 42.73
CA PRO A 6 8.03 0.16 43.62
C PRO A 6 7.28 1.51 43.50
N ILE A 7 7.74 2.40 42.63
CA ILE A 7 7.18 3.74 42.47
C ILE A 7 6.67 3.89 41.04
N GLU A 8 5.36 3.86 40.84
CA GLU A 8 4.73 4.28 39.60
C GLU A 8 4.65 5.79 39.52
N VAL A 9 5.32 6.38 38.52
CA VAL A 9 5.30 7.84 38.29
C VAL A 9 4.29 8.16 37.22
N TYR A 10 3.25 8.87 37.58
CA TYR A 10 2.22 9.36 36.66
C TYR A 10 2.55 10.77 36.17
N GLY A 11 2.10 11.06 34.95
CA GLY A 11 2.09 12.42 34.43
C GLY A 11 0.75 13.14 34.65
N LYS A 12 0.71 14.42 34.32
CA LYS A 12 -0.52 15.22 34.30
C LYS A 12 -0.64 16.00 33.02
N ILE A 13 -1.85 16.02 32.47
CA ILE A 13 -2.17 16.86 31.33
C ILE A 13 -2.12 18.32 31.75
N SER A 14 -1.36 19.13 31.03
CA SER A 14 -1.24 20.57 31.24
C SER A 14 -2.10 21.38 30.30
N GLY A 15 -2.41 20.86 29.11
CA GLY A 15 -3.25 21.53 28.12
C GLY A 15 -3.54 20.65 26.91
N VAL A 16 -4.52 21.07 26.12
CA VAL A 16 -4.87 20.47 24.82
C VAL A 16 -4.94 21.60 23.80
N SER A 17 -4.28 21.44 22.66
CA SER A 17 -4.28 22.41 21.58
C SER A 17 -4.39 21.69 20.23
N GLY A 18 -5.53 21.85 19.55
CA GLY A 18 -5.83 21.13 18.29
C GLY A 18 -5.76 19.62 18.50
N LEU A 19 -4.86 18.95 17.78
CA LEU A 19 -4.68 17.50 17.86
C LEU A 19 -3.65 17.06 18.92
N THR A 20 -2.97 18.01 19.58
CA THR A 20 -1.91 17.74 20.54
C THR A 20 -2.36 17.92 21.98
N ILE A 21 -1.92 17.00 22.83
CA ILE A 21 -2.09 17.04 24.28
C ILE A 21 -0.70 17.33 24.88
N GLU A 22 -0.60 18.37 25.70
CA GLU A 22 0.61 18.67 26.46
C GLU A 22 0.52 18.05 27.85
N ALA A 23 1.60 17.40 28.30
CA ALA A 23 1.69 16.83 29.61
C ALA A 23 3.04 17.09 30.27
N THR A 24 3.03 17.05 31.60
CA THR A 24 4.23 16.92 32.44
C THR A 24 4.25 15.52 33.03
N GLY A 25 5.40 14.90 33.18
CA GLY A 25 5.42 13.54 33.72
C GLY A 25 6.79 12.85 33.65
N PRO A 26 6.79 11.52 33.74
CA PRO A 26 8.02 10.74 33.75
C PRO A 26 8.77 10.86 32.42
N SER A 27 10.03 10.43 32.45
CA SER A 27 10.85 10.33 31.24
C SER A 27 10.27 9.27 30.31
N LEU A 28 9.75 9.71 29.16
CA LEU A 28 9.17 8.87 28.11
C LEU A 28 9.92 9.11 26.79
N ARG A 29 9.76 8.19 25.84
CA ARG A 29 10.38 8.26 24.51
C ARG A 29 9.33 8.56 23.45
N ILE A 30 9.72 9.14 22.34
CA ILE A 30 8.85 9.24 21.16
C ILE A 30 8.43 7.82 20.74
N GLY A 31 7.12 7.63 20.56
CA GLY A 31 6.52 6.34 20.23
C GLY A 31 6.03 5.54 21.46
N ASP A 32 6.31 5.99 22.69
CA ASP A 32 5.79 5.32 23.89
C ASP A 32 4.27 5.48 23.96
N LEU A 33 3.59 4.33 24.20
CA LEU A 33 2.16 4.28 24.45
C LEU A 33 1.87 4.66 25.90
N CYS A 34 0.90 5.54 26.08
CA CYS A 34 0.36 5.94 27.37
C CYS A 34 -1.17 5.90 27.34
N TYR A 35 -1.77 6.05 28.51
CA TYR A 35 -3.20 6.26 28.63
C TYR A 35 -3.49 7.55 29.37
N VAL A 36 -4.49 8.30 28.92
CA VAL A 36 -5.01 9.47 29.63
C VAL A 36 -6.34 9.09 30.26
N GLU A 37 -6.46 9.33 31.56
CA GLU A 37 -7.73 9.13 32.25
C GLU A 37 -8.74 10.19 31.83
N ASN A 38 -9.87 9.76 31.27
CA ASN A 38 -11.00 10.61 31.02
C ASN A 38 -11.81 10.77 32.31
N ARG A 39 -11.73 11.92 32.97
CA ARG A 39 -12.37 12.18 34.26
C ARG A 39 -13.91 12.11 34.23
N ALA A 40 -14.51 12.33 33.06
CA ALA A 40 -15.97 12.30 32.93
C ALA A 40 -16.54 10.89 32.85
N THR A 41 -15.79 9.96 32.21
CA THR A 41 -16.25 8.59 31.95
C THR A 41 -15.50 7.52 32.74
N GLY A 42 -14.35 7.85 33.35
CA GLY A 42 -13.43 6.90 33.95
C GLY A 42 -12.70 6.01 32.94
N GLN A 43 -12.89 6.23 31.64
CA GLN A 43 -12.23 5.46 30.59
C GLN A 43 -10.80 5.94 30.35
N HIS A 44 -9.95 5.03 29.90
CA HIS A 44 -8.58 5.34 29.52
C HIS A 44 -8.47 5.54 28.01
N VAL A 45 -8.09 6.72 27.59
CA VAL A 45 -7.85 7.07 26.17
C VAL A 45 -6.39 6.76 25.84
N PRO A 46 -6.13 5.86 24.86
CA PRO A 46 -4.76 5.57 24.44
C PRO A 46 -4.17 6.77 23.70
N VAL A 47 -2.96 7.17 24.07
CA VAL A 47 -2.20 8.27 23.48
C VAL A 47 -0.75 7.86 23.23
N GLU A 48 -0.10 8.49 22.28
CA GLU A 48 1.31 8.28 21.96
C GLU A 48 2.12 9.55 22.15
N VAL A 49 3.35 9.40 22.64
CA VAL A 49 4.34 10.50 22.69
C VAL A 49 4.84 10.78 21.28
N VAL A 50 4.47 11.93 20.71
CA VAL A 50 4.84 12.34 19.35
C VAL A 50 5.98 13.36 19.32
N GLY A 51 6.35 13.94 20.46
CA GLY A 51 7.43 14.90 20.55
C GLY A 51 7.57 15.52 21.93
N PHE A 52 8.44 16.56 21.99
CA PHE A 52 8.69 17.33 23.19
C PHE A 52 8.75 18.82 22.84
N ARG A 53 8.21 19.66 23.73
CA ARG A 53 8.28 21.12 23.59
C ARG A 53 8.44 21.76 24.98
N ASN A 54 9.46 22.59 25.18
CA ASN A 54 9.69 23.29 26.46
C ASN A 54 9.64 22.39 27.68
N SER A 55 10.32 21.23 27.61
CA SER A 55 10.33 20.20 28.67
C SER A 55 8.97 19.56 28.97
N ARG A 56 7.99 19.71 28.07
CA ARG A 56 6.70 19.01 28.14
C ARG A 56 6.62 17.91 27.10
N LEU A 57 5.89 16.87 27.43
CA LEU A 57 5.50 15.80 26.50
C LEU A 57 4.43 16.35 25.55
N LEU A 58 4.60 16.11 24.25
CA LEU A 58 3.55 16.27 23.26
C LEU A 58 2.98 14.88 22.94
N LEU A 59 1.69 14.72 23.14
CA LEU A 59 0.97 13.47 22.92
C LEU A 59 -0.14 13.68 21.89
N MET A 60 -0.50 12.60 21.19
CA MET A 60 -1.68 12.56 20.33
C MET A 60 -2.50 11.30 20.65
N ALA A 61 -3.82 11.44 20.55
CA ALA A 61 -4.74 10.35 20.84
C ALA A 61 -4.98 9.45 19.63
N TYR A 62 -5.25 8.18 19.90
CA TYR A 62 -5.73 7.18 18.92
C TYR A 62 -7.24 7.18 18.76
N GLY A 63 -7.95 7.95 19.56
CA GLY A 63 -9.42 8.06 19.56
C GLY A 63 -9.86 9.46 19.89
N ASP A 64 -11.13 9.56 20.29
CA ASP A 64 -11.74 10.83 20.70
C ASP A 64 -11.07 11.37 21.99
N MET A 65 -10.81 12.67 21.99
CA MET A 65 -10.23 13.40 23.15
C MET A 65 -11.29 14.04 24.05
N ASN A 66 -12.58 13.84 23.76
CA ASN A 66 -13.66 14.41 24.55
C ASN A 66 -13.55 13.96 26.03
N GLY A 67 -13.61 14.92 26.94
CA GLY A 67 -13.50 14.68 28.40
C GLY A 67 -12.07 14.66 28.94
N ILE A 68 -11.02 14.79 28.09
CA ILE A 68 -9.67 15.08 28.55
C ILE A 68 -9.59 16.53 28.98
N SER A 69 -9.10 16.79 30.18
CA SER A 69 -8.99 18.14 30.75
C SER A 69 -7.64 18.36 31.44
N PRO A 70 -7.23 19.60 31.64
CA PRO A 70 -6.05 19.89 32.46
C PRO A 70 -6.14 19.21 33.84
N GLY A 71 -5.05 18.56 34.25
CA GLY A 71 -4.96 17.76 35.45
C GLY A 71 -5.44 16.31 35.33
N SER A 72 -5.96 15.85 34.17
CA SER A 72 -6.14 14.41 33.90
C SER A 72 -4.81 13.66 34.08
N LEU A 73 -4.86 12.42 34.59
CA LEU A 73 -3.68 11.61 34.78
C LEU A 73 -3.17 11.03 33.46
N LEU A 74 -1.86 11.06 33.28
CA LEU A 74 -1.15 10.36 32.21
C LEU A 74 -0.50 9.10 32.78
N LEU A 75 -0.90 7.94 32.32
CA LEU A 75 -0.48 6.62 32.76
C LEU A 75 0.51 6.04 31.73
N PRO A 76 1.82 6.01 31.99
CA PRO A 76 2.80 5.45 31.07
C PRO A 76 2.74 3.93 31.07
N THR A 77 2.92 3.32 29.90
CA THR A 77 3.04 1.85 29.81
C THR A 77 4.48 1.39 29.81
N HIS A 78 5.43 2.26 29.49
CA HIS A 78 6.86 1.95 29.24
C HIS A 78 7.07 0.79 28.25
N LYS A 79 6.08 0.52 27.40
CA LYS A 79 6.12 -0.56 26.41
C LYS A 79 5.91 0.01 25.03
N PRO A 80 6.66 -0.48 24.03
CA PRO A 80 6.40 -0.12 22.64
C PRO A 80 5.03 -0.66 22.22
N GLN A 81 4.42 -0.02 21.24
CA GLN A 81 3.20 -0.52 20.64
C GLN A 81 3.44 -1.87 19.96
N ARG A 82 2.52 -2.80 20.20
CA ARG A 82 2.57 -4.16 19.64
C ARG A 82 1.23 -4.50 19.01
N VAL A 83 1.27 -5.39 18.02
CA VAL A 83 0.07 -5.97 17.39
C VAL A 83 0.14 -7.48 17.45
N PRO A 84 -1.02 -8.16 17.51
CA PRO A 84 -1.09 -9.60 17.35
C PRO A 84 -0.61 -9.99 15.97
N VAL A 85 0.10 -11.10 15.86
CA VAL A 85 0.56 -11.71 14.62
C VAL A 85 0.35 -13.22 14.69
N GLY A 86 0.07 -13.86 13.57
CA GLY A 86 -0.13 -15.32 13.54
C GLY A 86 -1.15 -15.76 12.51
N PRO A 87 -1.27 -17.08 12.29
CA PRO A 87 -2.21 -17.65 11.33
C PRO A 87 -3.68 -17.41 11.69
N GLU A 88 -3.99 -17.08 12.95
CA GLU A 88 -5.33 -16.78 13.45
C GLU A 88 -5.93 -15.50 12.85
N LEU A 89 -5.08 -14.70 12.20
CA LEU A 89 -5.48 -13.50 11.46
C LEU A 89 -5.97 -13.79 10.04
N LEU A 90 -5.69 -14.99 9.49
CA LEU A 90 -6.13 -15.35 8.14
C LEU A 90 -7.67 -15.36 8.05
N GLY A 91 -8.18 -14.79 6.97
CA GLY A 91 -9.62 -14.64 6.77
C GLY A 91 -10.29 -13.55 7.59
N ARG A 92 -9.52 -12.74 8.35
CA ARG A 92 -10.06 -11.77 9.28
C ARG A 92 -9.87 -10.33 8.78
N VAL A 93 -10.81 -9.48 9.22
CA VAL A 93 -10.73 -8.02 9.06
C VAL A 93 -10.50 -7.41 10.43
N VAL A 94 -9.38 -6.69 10.57
CA VAL A 94 -8.96 -6.10 11.85
C VAL A 94 -8.78 -4.59 11.72
N GLY A 95 -8.95 -3.89 12.82
CA GLY A 95 -8.68 -2.45 12.93
C GLY A 95 -7.19 -2.13 13.08
N SER A 96 -6.87 -0.84 13.18
CA SER A 96 -5.50 -0.33 13.34
C SER A 96 -4.75 -0.87 14.57
N ASN A 97 -5.48 -1.37 15.55
CA ASN A 97 -4.94 -1.99 16.77
C ASN A 97 -4.77 -3.51 16.68
N GLY A 98 -5.11 -4.14 15.54
CA GLY A 98 -5.10 -5.57 15.33
C GLY A 98 -6.30 -6.32 15.93
N MET A 99 -7.29 -5.61 16.48
CA MET A 99 -8.52 -6.23 17.00
C MET A 99 -9.52 -6.45 15.87
N PRO A 100 -10.31 -7.57 15.90
CA PRO A 100 -11.29 -7.88 14.88
C PRO A 100 -12.39 -6.82 14.83
N ILE A 101 -12.79 -6.44 13.62
CA ILE A 101 -13.92 -5.54 13.33
C ILE A 101 -14.97 -6.19 12.42
N ASP A 102 -14.77 -7.46 12.09
CA ASP A 102 -15.63 -8.28 11.22
C ASP A 102 -16.81 -8.93 11.93
N GLY A 103 -17.01 -8.65 13.23
CA GLY A 103 -18.04 -9.29 14.05
C GLY A 103 -17.73 -10.73 14.43
N GLY A 104 -16.57 -11.26 14.02
CA GLY A 104 -16.13 -12.61 14.38
C GLY A 104 -15.62 -12.72 15.82
N PRO A 105 -15.25 -13.93 16.26
CA PRO A 105 -14.77 -14.16 17.62
C PRO A 105 -13.45 -13.40 17.88
N PRO A 106 -13.11 -13.10 19.15
CA PRO A 106 -11.84 -12.50 19.50
C PRO A 106 -10.66 -13.34 19.00
N ILE A 107 -9.67 -12.67 18.42
CA ILE A 107 -8.44 -13.29 17.94
C ILE A 107 -7.55 -13.60 19.16
N ARG A 108 -7.24 -14.88 19.37
CA ARG A 108 -6.36 -15.33 20.45
C ARG A 108 -4.98 -15.60 19.86
N SER A 109 -4.24 -14.55 19.55
CA SER A 109 -2.86 -14.68 19.09
C SER A 109 -1.92 -14.94 20.28
N GLU A 110 -1.03 -15.92 20.14
CA GLU A 110 0.04 -16.19 21.11
C GLU A 110 1.28 -15.31 20.87
N ALA A 111 1.41 -14.73 19.68
CA ALA A 111 2.54 -13.91 19.28
C ALA A 111 2.16 -12.43 19.10
N PHE A 112 3.03 -11.54 19.59
CA PHE A 112 2.90 -10.09 19.42
C PHE A 112 4.21 -9.50 18.95
N ARG A 113 4.17 -8.62 17.95
CA ARG A 113 5.34 -7.89 17.43
C ARG A 113 5.21 -6.39 17.60
N ALA A 114 6.33 -5.73 17.84
CA ALA A 114 6.40 -4.26 17.85
C ALA A 114 6.12 -3.70 16.46
N LEU A 115 5.41 -2.56 16.38
CA LEU A 115 5.10 -1.89 15.11
C LEU A 115 6.33 -1.33 14.42
N ILE A 116 7.28 -0.83 15.21
CA ILE A 116 8.52 -0.25 14.69
C ILE A 116 9.57 -1.35 14.67
N ALA A 117 10.05 -1.68 13.47
CA ALA A 117 11.11 -2.63 13.22
C ALA A 117 12.08 -2.08 12.16
N LEU A 118 13.30 -2.56 12.16
CA LEU A 118 14.28 -2.27 11.12
C LEU A 118 13.99 -3.13 9.88
N PRO A 119 14.24 -2.61 8.67
CA PRO A 119 14.18 -3.41 7.46
C PRO A 119 15.24 -4.53 7.48
N PRO A 120 15.06 -5.60 6.69
CA PRO A 120 16.09 -6.61 6.51
C PRO A 120 17.40 -5.98 6.05
N ALA A 121 18.54 -6.47 6.58
CA ALA A 121 19.86 -5.98 6.21
C ALA A 121 20.09 -6.10 4.69
N PRO A 122 20.71 -5.12 4.01
CA PRO A 122 20.86 -5.11 2.55
C PRO A 122 21.49 -6.38 1.99
N LEU A 123 22.58 -6.87 2.61
CA LEU A 123 23.30 -8.07 2.19
C LEU A 123 22.60 -9.39 2.61
N GLY A 124 21.58 -9.33 3.49
CA GLY A 124 20.76 -10.47 3.87
C GLY A 124 19.57 -10.69 2.94
N ARG A 125 19.32 -9.79 1.99
CA ARG A 125 18.24 -9.90 1.01
C ARG A 125 18.63 -10.86 -0.12
N ARG A 126 17.70 -11.76 -0.50
CA ARG A 126 17.89 -12.59 -1.72
C ARG A 126 17.64 -11.73 -2.97
N ARG A 127 18.26 -12.10 -4.09
CA ARG A 127 17.94 -11.49 -5.38
C ARG A 127 16.52 -11.85 -5.80
N ILE A 128 15.85 -10.95 -6.51
CA ILE A 128 14.55 -11.19 -7.12
C ILE A 128 14.78 -11.96 -8.42
N THR A 129 14.35 -13.22 -8.47
CA THR A 129 14.58 -14.14 -9.60
C THR A 129 13.32 -14.87 -10.04
N GLU A 130 12.22 -14.75 -9.28
CA GLU A 130 10.97 -15.44 -9.57
C GLU A 130 9.85 -14.43 -9.87
N PRO A 131 9.02 -14.67 -10.89
CA PRO A 131 7.88 -13.81 -11.16
C PRO A 131 6.78 -14.00 -10.11
N LEU A 132 6.14 -12.90 -9.73
CA LEU A 132 4.86 -12.90 -9.05
C LEU A 132 3.75 -12.83 -10.09
N ALA A 133 2.94 -13.86 -10.21
CA ALA A 133 1.73 -13.82 -11.00
C ALA A 133 0.72 -12.87 -10.35
N THR A 134 0.24 -11.90 -11.09
CA THR A 134 -0.84 -11.00 -10.64
C THR A 134 -2.20 -11.46 -11.15
N GLY A 135 -2.24 -12.32 -12.17
CA GLY A 135 -3.42 -12.76 -12.88
C GLY A 135 -4.01 -11.68 -13.79
N ILE A 136 -3.30 -10.57 -13.99
CA ILE A 136 -3.68 -9.49 -14.91
C ILE A 136 -2.76 -9.52 -16.13
N ARG A 137 -3.32 -9.88 -17.30
CA ARG A 137 -2.55 -10.05 -18.54
C ARG A 137 -1.63 -8.88 -18.85
N ALA A 138 -2.14 -7.66 -18.74
CA ALA A 138 -1.36 -6.46 -19.04
C ALA A 138 -0.13 -6.31 -18.14
N ILE A 139 -0.24 -6.66 -16.85
CA ILE A 139 0.89 -6.64 -15.90
C ILE A 139 1.81 -7.83 -16.16
N ASP A 140 1.26 -9.04 -16.15
CA ASP A 140 2.04 -10.27 -16.25
C ASP A 140 2.80 -10.37 -17.58
N ALA A 141 2.25 -9.79 -18.69
CA ALA A 141 2.90 -9.77 -19.99
C ALA A 141 3.90 -8.63 -20.19
N CYS A 142 3.57 -7.41 -19.77
CA CYS A 142 4.32 -6.21 -20.19
C CYS A 142 5.04 -5.48 -19.05
N VAL A 143 4.69 -5.76 -17.80
CA VAL A 143 5.20 -5.08 -16.60
C VAL A 143 5.43 -6.11 -15.48
N THR A 144 5.89 -7.30 -15.85
CA THR A 144 5.98 -8.45 -14.94
C THR A 144 6.63 -8.10 -13.61
N CYS A 145 5.93 -8.42 -12.52
CA CYS A 145 6.38 -8.20 -11.16
C CYS A 145 7.20 -9.39 -10.66
N GLY A 146 8.23 -9.13 -9.87
CA GLY A 146 9.00 -10.19 -9.20
C GLY A 146 8.59 -10.36 -7.74
N LYS A 147 8.74 -11.58 -7.19
CA LYS A 147 8.55 -11.84 -5.76
C LYS A 147 9.54 -11.05 -4.90
N GLY A 148 9.02 -10.22 -4.01
CA GLY A 148 9.82 -9.29 -3.22
C GLY A 148 10.04 -7.93 -3.86
N GLN A 149 9.47 -7.66 -5.03
CA GLN A 149 9.51 -6.34 -5.67
C GLN A 149 8.53 -5.36 -5.01
N ARG A 150 8.87 -4.08 -5.04
CA ARG A 150 7.99 -2.98 -4.63
C ARG A 150 7.44 -2.28 -5.87
N MET A 151 6.11 -2.27 -6.02
CA MET A 151 5.41 -1.67 -7.17
C MET A 151 4.45 -0.58 -6.73
N GLY A 152 4.47 0.56 -7.42
CA GLY A 152 3.46 1.60 -7.28
C GLY A 152 2.30 1.38 -8.24
N ILE A 153 1.06 1.63 -7.82
CA ILE A 153 -0.10 1.79 -8.71
C ILE A 153 -0.49 3.25 -8.71
N MET A 154 -0.16 3.95 -9.77
CA MET A 154 -0.47 5.37 -9.94
C MET A 154 -1.84 5.52 -10.58
N SER A 155 -2.75 6.22 -9.92
CA SER A 155 -4.11 6.36 -10.41
C SER A 155 -4.77 7.64 -9.95
N GLY A 156 -5.57 8.25 -10.83
CA GLY A 156 -6.58 9.20 -10.43
C GLY A 156 -7.77 8.52 -9.72
N SER A 157 -8.73 9.31 -9.26
CA SER A 157 -9.96 8.77 -8.67
C SER A 157 -10.87 8.16 -9.76
N GLY A 158 -11.48 7.00 -9.47
CA GLY A 158 -12.52 6.38 -10.30
C GLY A 158 -12.04 5.62 -11.54
N VAL A 159 -10.74 5.34 -11.68
CA VAL A 159 -10.18 4.61 -12.84
C VAL A 159 -10.11 3.08 -12.67
N GLY A 160 -10.69 2.52 -11.59
CA GLY A 160 -10.72 1.08 -11.37
C GLY A 160 -9.61 0.52 -10.49
N LYS A 161 -8.92 1.35 -9.70
CA LYS A 161 -7.82 0.94 -8.80
C LYS A 161 -8.22 -0.20 -7.86
N SER A 162 -9.29 -0.03 -7.07
CA SER A 162 -9.72 -1.02 -6.06
C SER A 162 -10.13 -2.34 -6.73
N LYS A 163 -10.80 -2.28 -7.88
CA LYS A 163 -11.12 -3.45 -8.71
C LYS A 163 -9.85 -4.23 -9.10
N MET A 164 -8.81 -3.52 -9.54
CA MET A 164 -7.54 -4.13 -9.93
C MET A 164 -6.83 -4.75 -8.72
N ILE A 165 -6.81 -4.09 -7.56
CA ILE A 165 -6.25 -4.65 -6.31
C ILE A 165 -7.00 -5.94 -5.93
N GLY A 166 -8.34 -5.96 -6.03
CA GLY A 166 -9.14 -7.16 -5.80
C GLY A 166 -8.84 -8.29 -6.78
N MET A 167 -8.66 -7.98 -8.07
CA MET A 167 -8.23 -8.97 -9.08
C MET A 167 -6.87 -9.59 -8.71
N ILE A 168 -5.89 -8.78 -8.34
CA ILE A 168 -4.57 -9.26 -7.93
C ILE A 168 -4.68 -10.15 -6.70
N ALA A 169 -5.43 -9.72 -5.67
CA ALA A 169 -5.61 -10.48 -4.42
C ALA A 169 -6.18 -11.88 -4.65
N ARG A 170 -7.16 -12.02 -5.56
CA ARG A 170 -7.77 -13.31 -5.88
C ARG A 170 -6.88 -14.21 -6.73
N ASN A 171 -6.10 -13.64 -7.64
CA ASN A 171 -5.44 -14.38 -8.71
C ASN A 171 -3.94 -14.60 -8.49
N THR A 172 -3.34 -13.95 -7.51
CA THR A 172 -1.90 -14.05 -7.24
C THR A 172 -1.45 -15.46 -6.84
N ASN A 173 -0.20 -15.79 -7.16
CA ASN A 173 0.49 -16.99 -6.70
C ASN A 173 1.29 -16.77 -5.39
N ALA A 174 1.09 -15.65 -4.69
CA ALA A 174 1.60 -15.47 -3.34
C ALA A 174 0.91 -16.44 -2.35
N ASP A 175 1.61 -16.83 -1.29
CA ASP A 175 1.05 -17.73 -0.27
C ASP A 175 -0.06 -17.04 0.53
N ILE A 176 0.16 -15.78 0.88
CA ILE A 176 -0.72 -14.99 1.77
C ILE A 176 -0.80 -13.55 1.27
N ASN A 177 -1.99 -12.97 1.35
CA ASN A 177 -2.19 -11.55 1.13
C ASN A 177 -2.34 -10.81 2.45
N VAL A 178 -1.70 -9.66 2.58
CA VAL A 178 -1.95 -8.69 3.64
C VAL A 178 -2.37 -7.37 3.01
N ILE A 179 -3.60 -6.95 3.28
CA ILE A 179 -4.21 -5.79 2.62
C ILE A 179 -4.43 -4.69 3.66
N ALA A 180 -3.83 -3.54 3.44
CA ALA A 180 -3.95 -2.35 4.28
C ALA A 180 -4.87 -1.33 3.61
N LEU A 181 -6.08 -1.15 4.13
CA LEU A 181 -7.04 -0.14 3.69
C LEU A 181 -6.92 1.08 4.61
N ILE A 182 -6.12 2.06 4.18
CA ILE A 182 -5.72 3.20 5.01
C ILE A 182 -6.30 4.51 4.47
N GLY A 183 -7.16 5.12 5.27
CA GLY A 183 -7.81 6.39 4.94
C GLY A 183 -8.91 6.28 3.87
N GLU A 184 -9.37 5.06 3.58
CA GLU A 184 -10.51 4.84 2.68
C GLU A 184 -11.83 5.04 3.43
N ARG A 185 -12.92 5.30 2.70
CA ARG A 185 -14.23 5.50 3.31
C ARG A 185 -14.82 4.17 3.76
N GLY A 186 -15.52 4.14 4.89
CA GLY A 186 -16.12 2.91 5.41
C GLY A 186 -17.01 2.16 4.40
N ARG A 187 -17.74 2.87 3.51
CA ARG A 187 -18.51 2.25 2.43
C ARG A 187 -17.60 1.53 1.42
N GLU A 188 -16.50 2.15 1.03
CA GLU A 188 -15.55 1.59 0.04
C GLU A 188 -14.84 0.36 0.60
N VAL A 189 -14.55 0.35 1.91
CA VAL A 189 -14.00 -0.82 2.61
C VAL A 189 -14.93 -2.02 2.50
N ARG A 190 -16.21 -1.83 2.76
CA ARG A 190 -17.21 -2.90 2.67
C ARG A 190 -17.39 -3.41 1.24
N GLU A 191 -17.53 -2.49 0.28
CA GLU A 191 -17.62 -2.82 -1.15
C GLU A 191 -16.40 -3.63 -1.64
N PHE A 192 -15.20 -3.27 -1.18
CA PHE A 192 -13.98 -3.99 -1.51
C PHE A 192 -13.98 -5.42 -0.94
N ILE A 193 -14.31 -5.58 0.34
CA ILE A 193 -14.29 -6.89 1.01
C ILE A 193 -15.35 -7.83 0.40
N GLU A 194 -16.60 -7.36 0.27
CA GLU A 194 -17.71 -8.18 -0.19
C GLU A 194 -17.71 -8.37 -1.72
N GLY A 195 -17.37 -7.34 -2.49
CA GLY A 195 -17.46 -7.31 -3.95
C GLY A 195 -16.17 -7.61 -4.69
N ASP A 196 -15.06 -6.96 -4.29
CA ASP A 196 -13.81 -7.06 -5.04
C ASP A 196 -12.93 -8.21 -4.57
N LEU A 197 -12.84 -8.44 -3.25
CA LEU A 197 -12.08 -9.53 -2.65
C LEU A 197 -12.88 -10.83 -2.65
N GLY A 198 -14.13 -10.79 -2.19
CA GLY A 198 -15.01 -11.94 -2.06
C GLY A 198 -14.53 -12.94 -0.99
N GLU A 199 -15.32 -14.00 -0.77
CA GLU A 199 -15.00 -15.02 0.25
C GLU A 199 -13.71 -15.76 -0.06
N GLU A 200 -13.48 -16.16 -1.32
CA GLU A 200 -12.27 -16.87 -1.74
C GLU A 200 -11.00 -16.03 -1.53
N GLY A 201 -11.05 -14.75 -1.93
CA GLY A 201 -9.95 -13.83 -1.73
C GLY A 201 -9.70 -13.52 -0.25
N LEU A 202 -10.77 -13.35 0.55
CA LEU A 202 -10.66 -13.09 1.98
C LEU A 202 -10.05 -14.28 2.73
N ALA A 203 -10.42 -15.51 2.39
CA ALA A 203 -9.93 -16.72 3.07
C ALA A 203 -8.40 -16.84 3.08
N ARG A 204 -7.70 -16.28 2.08
CA ARG A 204 -6.23 -16.22 1.98
C ARG A 204 -5.64 -14.85 2.29
N SER A 205 -6.42 -13.97 2.88
CA SER A 205 -6.04 -12.58 3.13
C SER A 205 -6.20 -12.21 4.61
N ILE A 206 -5.44 -11.21 5.02
CA ILE A 206 -5.61 -10.48 6.27
C ILE A 206 -5.86 -9.03 5.87
N VAL A 207 -7.00 -8.45 6.28
CA VAL A 207 -7.35 -7.07 5.95
C VAL A 207 -7.22 -6.20 7.19
N VAL A 208 -6.37 -5.19 7.13
CA VAL A 208 -6.21 -4.19 8.20
C VAL A 208 -6.85 -2.88 7.73
N VAL A 209 -7.77 -2.37 8.52
CA VAL A 209 -8.57 -1.19 8.17
C VAL A 209 -8.28 -0.05 9.14
N ALA A 210 -8.06 1.14 8.60
CA ALA A 210 -8.11 2.40 9.32
C ALA A 210 -8.77 3.44 8.41
N THR A 211 -10.03 3.76 8.67
CA THR A 211 -10.85 4.60 7.79
C THR A 211 -10.49 6.08 7.83
N SER A 212 -11.02 6.85 6.88
CA SER A 212 -10.69 8.27 6.72
C SER A 212 -11.16 9.16 7.89
N ASP A 213 -12.13 8.71 8.66
CA ASP A 213 -12.65 9.37 9.86
C ASP A 213 -11.85 9.07 11.13
N GLU A 214 -10.95 8.07 11.09
CA GLU A 214 -10.07 7.79 12.22
C GLU A 214 -8.94 8.84 12.36
N PRO A 215 -8.44 9.07 13.59
CA PRO A 215 -7.31 9.95 13.84
C PRO A 215 -6.07 9.62 13.02
N ALA A 216 -5.23 10.61 12.74
CA ALA A 216 -4.01 10.45 11.95
C ALA A 216 -3.08 9.33 12.50
N LEU A 217 -2.90 9.26 13.82
CA LEU A 217 -2.11 8.20 14.45
C LEU A 217 -2.69 6.80 14.23
N SER A 218 -4.02 6.64 14.27
CA SER A 218 -4.67 5.35 13.99
C SER A 218 -4.43 4.91 12.56
N ARG A 219 -4.48 5.83 11.59
CA ARG A 219 -4.18 5.55 10.19
C ARG A 219 -2.71 5.14 9.99
N ILE A 220 -1.77 5.83 10.66
CA ILE A 220 -0.35 5.45 10.63
C ILE A 220 -0.15 4.08 11.28
N ARG A 221 -0.75 3.85 12.46
CA ARG A 221 -0.67 2.58 13.18
C ARG A 221 -1.21 1.42 12.35
N GLY A 222 -2.35 1.59 11.69
CA GLY A 222 -2.94 0.58 10.81
C GLY A 222 -2.01 0.15 9.68
N ALA A 223 -1.34 1.12 9.03
CA ALA A 223 -0.35 0.83 8.00
C ALA A 223 0.83 0.01 8.53
N TYR A 224 1.39 0.41 9.67
CA TYR A 224 2.49 -0.33 10.31
C TYR A 224 2.04 -1.69 10.85
N ALA A 225 0.80 -1.80 11.36
CA ALA A 225 0.24 -3.07 11.82
C ALA A 225 0.17 -4.10 10.69
N ALA A 226 -0.38 -3.70 9.55
CA ALA A 226 -0.45 -4.55 8.36
C ALA A 226 0.95 -4.99 7.90
N LEU A 227 1.90 -4.07 7.82
CA LEU A 227 3.27 -4.39 7.42
C LEU A 227 3.95 -5.33 8.43
N THR A 228 3.72 -5.14 9.74
CA THR A 228 4.26 -6.01 10.80
C THR A 228 3.68 -7.43 10.72
N VAL A 229 2.40 -7.56 10.38
CA VAL A 229 1.77 -8.87 10.11
C VAL A 229 2.43 -9.53 8.89
N ALA A 230 2.63 -8.80 7.80
CA ALA A 230 3.30 -9.31 6.59
C ALA A 230 4.74 -9.77 6.90
N GLU A 231 5.49 -9.02 7.71
CA GLU A 231 6.84 -9.39 8.14
C GLU A 231 6.87 -10.68 8.96
N TRP A 232 5.86 -10.91 9.80
CA TRP A 232 5.80 -12.15 10.57
C TRP A 232 5.70 -13.37 9.65
N PHE A 233 4.83 -13.33 8.65
CA PHE A 233 4.68 -14.43 7.68
C PHE A 233 5.92 -14.59 6.80
N ARG A 234 6.52 -13.49 6.32
CA ARG A 234 7.80 -13.52 5.61
C ARG A 234 8.87 -14.24 6.41
N ASP A 235 8.97 -13.94 7.71
CA ASP A 235 9.98 -14.52 8.59
C ASP A 235 9.72 -16.01 8.89
N GLN A 236 8.49 -16.51 8.64
CA GLN A 236 8.16 -17.94 8.61
C GLN A 236 8.45 -18.59 7.26
N GLY A 237 8.97 -17.85 6.29
CA GLY A 237 9.36 -18.37 4.97
C GLY A 237 8.30 -18.19 3.87
N ALA A 238 7.18 -17.52 4.13
CA ALA A 238 6.14 -17.31 3.15
C ALA A 238 6.51 -16.21 2.13
N ASP A 239 5.98 -16.35 0.92
CA ASP A 239 5.91 -15.29 -0.08
C ASP A 239 4.62 -14.50 0.13
N VAL A 240 4.74 -13.33 0.72
CA VAL A 240 3.61 -12.47 1.09
C VAL A 240 3.38 -11.40 0.03
N LEU A 241 2.13 -11.25 -0.41
CA LEU A 241 1.69 -10.08 -1.17
C LEU A 241 1.12 -9.06 -0.19
N PHE A 242 1.83 -7.95 -0.03
CA PHE A 242 1.40 -6.79 0.75
C PHE A 242 0.80 -5.74 -0.19
N MET A 243 -0.47 -5.41 -0.01
CA MET A 243 -1.15 -4.38 -0.80
C MET A 243 -1.63 -3.26 0.12
N MET A 244 -1.36 -2.02 -0.26
CA MET A 244 -1.76 -0.85 0.53
C MET A 244 -2.58 0.14 -0.30
N ASP A 245 -3.80 0.37 0.12
CA ASP A 245 -4.69 1.41 -0.41
C ASP A 245 -5.02 2.43 0.70
N SER A 246 -4.36 3.62 0.79
CA SER A 246 -3.32 4.08 -0.09
C SER A 246 -2.12 4.65 0.67
N ILE A 247 -0.95 4.61 0.08
CA ILE A 247 0.26 5.22 0.66
C ILE A 247 0.16 6.75 0.71
N THR A 248 -0.60 7.36 -0.20
CA THR A 248 -0.90 8.80 -0.18
C THR A 248 -1.65 9.19 1.10
N ARG A 249 -2.59 8.36 1.57
CA ARG A 249 -3.32 8.61 2.82
C ARG A 249 -2.42 8.44 4.05
N LEU A 250 -1.47 7.52 4.01
CA LEU A 250 -0.44 7.41 5.04
C LEU A 250 0.43 8.69 5.10
N ALA A 251 0.86 9.19 3.94
CA ALA A 251 1.62 10.44 3.84
C ALA A 251 0.82 11.64 4.39
N MET A 252 -0.48 11.72 4.09
CA MET A 252 -1.38 12.75 4.61
C MET A 252 -1.52 12.66 6.14
N ALA A 253 -1.65 11.45 6.70
CA ALA A 253 -1.72 11.25 8.14
C ALA A 253 -0.42 11.70 8.82
N GLN A 254 0.74 11.35 8.26
CA GLN A 254 2.03 11.83 8.78
C GLN A 254 2.19 13.35 8.65
N ARG A 255 1.64 13.96 7.59
CA ARG A 255 1.61 15.42 7.45
C ARG A 255 0.83 16.06 8.60
N GLU A 256 -0.36 15.53 8.93
CA GLU A 256 -1.18 16.01 10.04
C GLU A 256 -0.40 15.96 11.37
N VAL A 257 0.29 14.85 11.64
CA VAL A 257 1.11 14.68 12.86
C VAL A 257 2.28 15.66 12.87
N GLY A 258 3.06 15.72 11.79
CA GLY A 258 4.24 16.60 11.70
C GLY A 258 3.90 18.07 11.87
N LEU A 259 2.84 18.55 11.20
CA LEU A 259 2.37 19.93 11.36
C LEU A 259 1.88 20.23 12.79
N ALA A 260 1.18 19.28 13.42
CA ALA A 260 0.67 19.45 14.78
C ALA A 260 1.78 19.53 15.83
N VAL A 261 2.90 18.82 15.64
CA VAL A 261 4.07 18.96 16.53
C VAL A 261 4.95 20.16 16.21
N GLY A 262 4.66 20.88 15.10
CA GLY A 262 5.33 22.13 14.74
C GLY A 262 6.46 21.98 13.73
N GLU A 263 6.52 20.88 12.97
CA GLU A 263 7.44 20.78 11.83
C GLU A 263 7.09 21.82 10.76
N PRO A 264 8.08 22.50 10.15
CA PRO A 264 7.82 23.43 9.07
C PRO A 264 7.35 22.68 7.82
N PRO A 265 6.29 23.19 7.15
CA PRO A 265 5.85 22.61 5.87
C PRO A 265 6.84 22.92 4.74
N THR A 266 6.97 21.98 3.80
CA THR A 266 7.68 22.14 2.53
C THR A 266 6.69 22.13 1.36
N THR A 267 7.07 21.55 0.22
CA THR A 267 6.25 21.50 -1.00
C THR A 267 4.87 20.89 -0.73
N LYS A 268 3.81 21.56 -1.20
CA LYS A 268 2.39 21.17 -1.00
C LYS A 268 2.03 20.93 0.49
N GLY A 269 2.77 21.54 1.42
CA GLY A 269 2.48 21.46 2.86
C GLY A 269 2.97 20.18 3.55
N TYR A 270 3.78 19.35 2.91
CA TYR A 270 4.35 18.15 3.52
C TYR A 270 5.62 18.48 4.32
N PRO A 271 5.70 18.14 5.61
CA PRO A 271 6.94 18.29 6.38
C PRO A 271 7.97 17.20 6.00
N PRO A 272 9.28 17.43 6.26
CA PRO A 272 10.34 16.51 5.91
C PRO A 272 10.19 15.09 6.48
N SER A 273 9.57 14.96 7.66
CA SER A 273 9.32 13.68 8.32
C SER A 273 8.51 12.70 7.47
N VAL A 274 7.64 13.21 6.58
CA VAL A 274 6.83 12.39 5.66
C VAL A 274 7.72 11.56 4.74
N TYR A 275 8.70 12.19 4.10
CA TYR A 275 9.59 11.50 3.16
C TYR A 275 10.49 10.47 3.86
N GLY A 276 11.01 10.83 5.04
CA GLY A 276 11.79 9.91 5.87
C GLY A 276 10.98 8.72 6.37
N MET A 277 9.70 8.91 6.68
CA MET A 277 8.78 7.84 7.05
C MET A 277 8.47 6.93 5.87
N LEU A 278 8.13 7.49 4.70
CA LEU A 278 7.83 6.71 3.49
C LEU A 278 9.00 5.81 3.08
N SER A 279 10.22 6.36 3.06
CA SER A 279 11.44 5.58 2.73
C SER A 279 11.60 4.39 3.68
N ARG A 280 11.53 4.62 5.00
CA ARG A 280 11.66 3.56 6.01
C ARG A 280 10.54 2.53 5.93
N PHE A 281 9.30 2.96 5.67
CA PHE A 281 8.15 2.08 5.53
C PHE A 281 8.31 1.14 4.33
N LEU A 282 8.63 1.69 3.16
CA LEU A 282 8.79 0.94 1.91
C LEU A 282 9.98 -0.03 1.96
N GLU A 283 11.08 0.34 2.64
CA GLU A 283 12.25 -0.53 2.78
C GLU A 283 12.02 -1.77 3.65
N ARG A 284 10.96 -1.83 4.47
CA ARG A 284 10.62 -3.01 5.25
C ARG A 284 10.05 -4.15 4.40
N ALA A 285 9.47 -3.85 3.24
CA ALA A 285 9.10 -4.84 2.22
C ALA A 285 10.35 -5.34 1.46
N GLY A 286 10.16 -6.35 0.65
CA GLY A 286 11.21 -6.97 -0.16
C GLY A 286 11.56 -8.38 0.28
N THR A 287 12.63 -8.91 -0.30
CA THR A 287 13.15 -10.24 0.04
C THR A 287 13.86 -10.23 1.40
N SER A 288 13.88 -11.39 2.05
CA SER A 288 14.69 -11.68 3.25
C SER A 288 15.49 -12.96 3.03
N ALA A 289 16.14 -13.46 4.08
CA ALA A 289 16.83 -14.75 4.04
C ALA A 289 15.86 -15.93 3.88
N CYS A 290 14.62 -15.81 4.41
CA CYS A 290 13.65 -16.92 4.46
C CYS A 290 12.53 -16.78 3.44
N GLY A 291 11.81 -15.66 3.45
CA GLY A 291 10.63 -15.38 2.63
C GLY A 291 10.73 -14.05 1.90
N SER A 292 9.63 -13.61 1.33
CA SER A 292 9.54 -12.31 0.64
C SER A 292 8.26 -11.55 0.96
N ILE A 293 8.31 -10.21 0.85
CA ILE A 293 7.13 -9.34 0.82
C ILE A 293 7.16 -8.60 -0.51
N THR A 294 6.28 -8.97 -1.43
CA THR A 294 6.02 -8.17 -2.62
C THR A 294 5.04 -7.06 -2.24
N GLY A 295 5.48 -5.81 -2.37
CA GLY A 295 4.69 -4.65 -1.98
C GLY A 295 4.01 -4.00 -3.16
N ILE A 296 2.67 -3.85 -3.13
CA ILE A 296 1.88 -3.09 -4.10
C ILE A 296 1.27 -1.89 -3.38
N TYR A 297 1.67 -0.68 -3.78
CA TYR A 297 1.29 0.56 -3.12
C TYR A 297 0.45 1.43 -4.03
N ALA A 298 -0.82 1.63 -3.68
CA ALA A 298 -1.68 2.56 -4.39
C ALA A 298 -1.28 4.02 -4.09
N ILE A 299 -1.08 4.78 -5.14
CA ILE A 299 -0.71 6.20 -5.11
C ILE A 299 -1.86 6.97 -5.77
N LEU A 300 -2.51 7.84 -5.00
CA LEU A 300 -3.52 8.72 -5.53
C LEU A 300 -2.84 9.95 -6.14
N VAL A 301 -2.98 10.11 -7.44
CA VAL A 301 -2.45 11.25 -8.19
C VAL A 301 -3.62 12.21 -8.47
N GLU A 302 -3.61 13.38 -7.82
CA GLU A 302 -4.66 14.38 -8.02
C GLU A 302 -4.57 14.98 -9.43
N ALA A 303 -5.71 15.07 -10.11
CA ALA A 303 -5.84 15.64 -11.45
C ALA A 303 -4.89 15.03 -12.51
N ASP A 304 -4.48 13.77 -12.33
CA ASP A 304 -3.48 13.09 -13.16
C ASP A 304 -2.11 13.82 -13.19
N ASP A 305 -1.83 14.67 -12.16
CA ASP A 305 -0.57 15.40 -11.99
C ASP A 305 0.54 14.45 -11.52
N ILE A 306 1.31 13.94 -12.47
CA ILE A 306 2.45 13.04 -12.22
C ILE A 306 3.52 13.70 -11.32
N ASN A 307 3.51 15.02 -11.17
CA ASN A 307 4.44 15.80 -10.35
C ASN A 307 3.98 15.97 -8.89
N ASP A 308 3.04 15.15 -8.41
CA ASP A 308 2.71 15.13 -6.99
C ASP A 308 3.94 14.74 -6.14
N PRO A 309 4.33 15.54 -5.12
CA PRO A 309 5.55 15.30 -4.35
C PRO A 309 5.59 13.92 -3.67
N VAL A 310 4.43 13.40 -3.22
CA VAL A 310 4.34 12.05 -2.63
C VAL A 310 4.48 10.99 -3.71
N GLY A 311 3.81 11.20 -4.86
CA GLY A 311 3.91 10.31 -6.02
C GLY A 311 5.34 10.21 -6.53
N ASP A 312 6.03 11.33 -6.67
CA ASP A 312 7.43 11.37 -7.13
C ASP A 312 8.39 10.72 -6.11
N ALA A 313 8.21 11.03 -4.82
CA ALA A 313 9.00 10.39 -3.77
C ALA A 313 8.81 8.87 -3.74
N VAL A 314 7.56 8.38 -3.77
CA VAL A 314 7.30 6.93 -3.79
C VAL A 314 7.89 6.28 -5.04
N ARG A 315 7.77 6.92 -6.23
CA ARG A 315 8.36 6.43 -7.47
C ARG A 315 9.88 6.24 -7.37
N SER A 316 10.56 7.10 -6.61
CA SER A 316 12.00 6.99 -6.39
C SER A 316 12.38 5.82 -5.47
N PHE A 317 11.48 5.38 -4.58
CA PHE A 317 11.72 4.31 -3.60
C PHE A 317 11.26 2.92 -4.07
N VAL A 318 10.39 2.85 -5.09
CA VAL A 318 9.89 1.57 -5.60
C VAL A 318 10.68 1.08 -6.82
N ASP A 319 10.55 -0.22 -7.10
CA ASP A 319 11.28 -0.90 -8.18
C ASP A 319 10.49 -0.94 -9.50
N GLY A 320 9.36 -0.26 -9.56
CA GLY A 320 8.50 -0.15 -10.73
C GLY A 320 7.14 0.45 -10.40
N HIS A 321 6.36 0.74 -11.42
CA HIS A 321 5.00 1.26 -11.26
C HIS A 321 4.08 0.89 -12.43
N VAL A 322 2.81 0.80 -12.13
CA VAL A 322 1.71 0.65 -13.08
C VAL A 322 0.91 1.94 -13.08
N VAL A 323 0.65 2.50 -14.25
CA VAL A 323 -0.15 3.72 -14.42
C VAL A 323 -1.54 3.35 -14.92
N LEU A 324 -2.59 3.79 -14.21
CA LEU A 324 -3.96 3.68 -14.64
C LEU A 324 -4.40 4.97 -15.34
N SER A 325 -4.80 4.85 -16.60
CA SER A 325 -5.16 5.96 -17.47
C SER A 325 -6.65 6.24 -17.47
N ARG A 326 -7.04 7.48 -17.16
CA ARG A 326 -8.43 7.94 -17.30
C ARG A 326 -8.92 7.89 -18.75
N ASN A 327 -8.04 8.12 -19.72
CA ASN A 327 -8.35 8.03 -21.14
C ASN A 327 -8.77 6.60 -21.53
N LEU A 328 -8.04 5.58 -21.06
CA LEU A 328 -8.42 4.19 -21.28
C LEU A 328 -9.74 3.84 -20.56
N ALA A 329 -9.93 4.29 -19.32
CA ALA A 329 -11.16 4.07 -18.57
C ALA A 329 -12.38 4.69 -19.28
N SER A 330 -12.27 5.93 -19.81
CA SER A 330 -13.35 6.60 -20.54
C SER A 330 -13.72 5.91 -21.85
N ARG A 331 -12.79 5.13 -22.42
CA ARG A 331 -13.02 4.27 -23.61
C ARG A 331 -13.50 2.86 -23.24
N ASN A 332 -13.89 2.62 -21.99
CA ASN A 332 -14.30 1.31 -21.47
C ASN A 332 -13.22 0.22 -21.64
N HIS A 333 -11.94 0.59 -21.56
CA HIS A 333 -10.83 -0.34 -21.57
C HIS A 333 -10.41 -0.66 -20.13
N TYR A 334 -10.72 -1.86 -19.67
CA TYR A 334 -10.40 -2.31 -18.32
C TYR A 334 -9.65 -3.66 -18.33
N PRO A 335 -8.65 -3.83 -17.43
CA PRO A 335 -8.06 -2.82 -16.55
C PRO A 335 -7.49 -1.65 -17.35
N ALA A 336 -7.63 -0.42 -16.84
CA ALA A 336 -7.24 0.79 -17.55
C ALA A 336 -5.72 1.06 -17.48
N ILE A 337 -4.90 0.03 -17.69
CA ILE A 337 -3.44 0.06 -17.56
C ILE A 337 -2.81 0.66 -18.80
N ASP A 338 -2.10 1.77 -18.62
CA ASP A 338 -1.22 2.31 -19.66
C ASP A 338 0.13 1.58 -19.63
N VAL A 339 0.28 0.64 -20.55
CA VAL A 339 1.50 -0.18 -20.68
C VAL A 339 2.73 0.66 -21.02
N LEU A 340 2.58 1.75 -21.78
CA LEU A 340 3.71 2.59 -22.20
C LEU A 340 4.25 3.44 -21.05
N GLU A 341 3.36 3.89 -20.14
CA GLU A 341 3.72 4.68 -18.97
C GLU A 341 4.11 3.81 -17.75
N SER A 342 3.96 2.48 -17.86
CA SER A 342 4.23 1.52 -16.78
C SER A 342 5.59 0.87 -16.96
N VAL A 343 6.28 0.59 -15.85
CA VAL A 343 7.62 -0.01 -15.87
C VAL A 343 7.82 -0.97 -14.71
N SER A 344 8.51 -2.08 -14.95
CA SER A 344 9.08 -2.97 -13.93
C SER A 344 10.58 -3.11 -14.15
N ARG A 345 11.37 -2.71 -13.14
CA ARG A 345 12.84 -2.84 -13.20
C ARG A 345 13.31 -4.28 -13.07
N CYS A 346 12.49 -5.14 -12.42
CA CYS A 346 12.82 -6.54 -12.20
C CYS A 346 12.38 -7.46 -13.35
N MET A 347 11.60 -6.96 -14.32
CA MET A 347 11.07 -7.78 -15.42
C MET A 347 12.15 -8.59 -16.14
N VAL A 348 13.30 -7.98 -16.37
CA VAL A 348 14.43 -8.62 -17.09
C VAL A 348 15.00 -9.80 -16.30
N ASP A 349 14.99 -9.73 -14.97
CA ASP A 349 15.55 -10.76 -14.09
C ASP A 349 14.58 -11.95 -13.86
N VAL A 350 13.26 -11.74 -14.07
CA VAL A 350 12.21 -12.70 -13.73
C VAL A 350 11.48 -13.27 -14.94
N THR A 351 11.86 -12.88 -16.16
CA THR A 351 11.22 -13.34 -17.40
C THR A 351 12.23 -13.95 -18.39
N THR A 352 11.75 -14.81 -19.27
CA THR A 352 12.59 -15.41 -20.31
C THR A 352 12.91 -14.42 -21.43
N PRO A 353 14.00 -14.62 -22.20
CA PRO A 353 14.31 -13.78 -23.37
C PRO A 353 13.15 -13.68 -24.38
N GLU A 354 12.45 -14.79 -24.63
CA GLU A 354 11.27 -14.80 -25.50
C GLU A 354 10.15 -13.89 -24.96
N HIS A 355 9.86 -13.96 -23.66
CA HIS A 355 8.87 -13.10 -23.02
C HIS A 355 9.22 -11.61 -23.23
N GLN A 356 10.49 -11.25 -22.99
CA GLN A 356 10.99 -9.89 -23.14
C GLN A 356 10.87 -9.39 -24.60
N GLU A 357 11.19 -10.24 -25.58
CA GLU A 357 11.05 -9.91 -26.99
C GLU A 357 9.59 -9.62 -27.39
N LEU A 358 8.67 -10.52 -26.98
CA LEU A 358 7.23 -10.35 -27.24
C LEU A 358 6.67 -9.11 -26.56
N ALA A 359 7.03 -8.85 -25.29
CA ALA A 359 6.63 -7.64 -24.58
C ALA A 359 7.17 -6.38 -25.26
N GLY A 360 8.43 -6.40 -25.68
CA GLY A 360 9.05 -5.31 -26.46
C GLY A 360 8.33 -5.05 -27.78
N ARG A 361 7.88 -6.08 -28.47
CA ARG A 361 7.11 -5.94 -29.71
C ARG A 361 5.72 -5.36 -29.46
N ILE A 362 5.00 -5.82 -28.43
CA ILE A 362 3.71 -5.24 -28.04
C ILE A 362 3.87 -3.75 -27.72
N ARG A 363 4.88 -3.38 -26.93
CA ARG A 363 5.15 -1.97 -26.60
C ARG A 363 5.45 -1.12 -27.81
N ARG A 364 6.25 -1.60 -28.76
CA ARG A 364 6.53 -0.86 -30.03
C ARG A 364 5.26 -0.63 -30.83
N ILE A 365 4.43 -1.65 -30.99
CA ILE A 365 3.17 -1.52 -31.73
C ILE A 365 2.23 -0.50 -31.05
N LEU A 366 2.12 -0.56 -29.71
CA LEU A 366 1.34 0.42 -28.94
C LEU A 366 1.88 1.85 -29.12
N ALA A 367 3.21 2.04 -29.10
CA ALA A 367 3.85 3.35 -29.30
C ALA A 367 3.61 3.89 -30.71
N THR A 368 3.87 3.08 -31.74
CA THR A 368 3.62 3.45 -33.13
C THR A 368 2.16 3.81 -33.39
N TYR A 369 1.22 3.02 -32.81
CA TYR A 369 -0.20 3.33 -32.92
C TYR A 369 -0.55 4.66 -32.22
N ARG A 370 -0.01 4.92 -31.02
CA ARG A 370 -0.24 6.17 -30.27
C ARG A 370 0.25 7.39 -31.05
N GLU A 371 1.40 7.31 -31.70
CA GLU A 371 1.94 8.39 -32.54
C GLU A 371 1.13 8.62 -33.82
N ALA A 372 0.55 7.55 -34.38
CA ALA A 372 -0.23 7.63 -35.61
C ALA A 372 -1.74 7.90 -35.41
N GLU A 373 -2.26 7.77 -34.15
CA GLU A 373 -3.70 7.77 -33.85
C GLU A 373 -4.40 9.02 -34.40
N ASP A 374 -3.81 10.20 -34.26
CA ASP A 374 -4.40 11.45 -34.77
C ASP A 374 -4.46 11.49 -36.28
N LEU A 375 -3.38 11.07 -36.97
CA LEU A 375 -3.32 11.03 -38.44
C LEU A 375 -4.35 10.06 -39.03
N VAL A 376 -4.54 8.92 -38.36
CA VAL A 376 -5.53 7.92 -38.76
C VAL A 376 -6.96 8.43 -38.54
N ASN A 377 -7.24 9.06 -37.40
CA ASN A 377 -8.56 9.55 -37.02
C ASN A 377 -9.06 10.67 -37.95
N ILE A 378 -8.17 11.56 -38.41
CA ILE A 378 -8.52 12.64 -39.37
C ILE A 378 -8.46 12.17 -40.80
N GLY A 379 -8.15 10.90 -41.08
CA GLY A 379 -8.07 10.36 -42.45
C GLY A 379 -6.85 10.82 -43.25
N ALA A 380 -5.83 11.38 -42.62
CA ALA A 380 -4.62 11.86 -43.28
C ALA A 380 -3.56 10.77 -43.52
N TYR A 381 -3.73 9.58 -42.94
CA TYR A 381 -2.84 8.45 -43.18
C TYR A 381 -3.27 7.66 -44.41
N ALA A 382 -2.33 7.47 -45.36
CA ALA A 382 -2.53 6.61 -46.53
C ALA A 382 -1.96 5.21 -46.27
N ALA A 383 -2.80 4.16 -46.32
CA ALA A 383 -2.37 2.79 -46.16
C ALA A 383 -1.24 2.43 -47.16
N GLY A 384 -0.21 1.73 -46.68
CA GLY A 384 0.98 1.38 -47.46
C GLY A 384 2.10 2.44 -47.43
N SER A 385 1.86 3.63 -46.87
CA SER A 385 2.88 4.68 -46.80
C SER A 385 3.94 4.43 -45.73
N ASN A 386 3.60 3.70 -44.64
CA ASN A 386 4.50 3.33 -43.57
C ASN A 386 4.20 1.91 -43.06
N ARG A 387 5.14 1.00 -43.27
CA ARG A 387 4.99 -0.41 -42.92
C ARG A 387 4.77 -0.65 -41.40
N GLU A 388 5.39 0.16 -40.53
CA GLU A 388 5.23 0.02 -39.09
C GLU A 388 3.84 0.44 -38.63
N ILE A 389 3.31 1.54 -39.21
CA ILE A 389 1.94 2.00 -38.93
C ILE A 389 0.92 0.99 -39.46
N ASP A 390 1.11 0.43 -40.66
CA ASP A 390 0.23 -0.60 -41.21
C ASP A 390 0.21 -1.85 -40.32
N GLU A 391 1.39 -2.30 -39.83
CA GLU A 391 1.45 -3.41 -38.89
C GLU A 391 0.73 -3.07 -37.58
N ALA A 392 0.93 -1.86 -37.06
CA ALA A 392 0.28 -1.42 -35.82
C ALA A 392 -1.26 -1.38 -35.99
N LEU A 393 -1.76 -0.83 -37.06
CA LEU A 393 -3.20 -0.79 -37.37
C LEU A 393 -3.81 -2.20 -37.47
N ARG A 394 -3.10 -3.13 -38.10
CA ARG A 394 -3.54 -4.52 -38.25
C ARG A 394 -3.58 -5.29 -36.94
N LEU A 395 -2.60 -5.09 -36.02
CA LEU A 395 -2.47 -5.85 -34.80
C LEU A 395 -3.17 -5.22 -33.58
N MET A 396 -3.46 -3.92 -33.64
CA MET A 396 -4.04 -3.17 -32.52
C MET A 396 -5.36 -3.75 -31.98
N PRO A 397 -6.32 -4.24 -32.83
CA PRO A 397 -7.53 -4.87 -32.30
C PRO A 397 -7.23 -6.09 -31.41
N ASN A 398 -6.28 -6.95 -31.80
CA ASN A 398 -5.89 -8.14 -31.04
C ASN A 398 -5.17 -7.75 -29.76
N ILE A 399 -4.28 -6.75 -29.80
CA ILE A 399 -3.57 -6.26 -28.63
C ILE A 399 -4.56 -5.63 -27.63
N ARG A 400 -5.54 -4.86 -28.09
CA ARG A 400 -6.59 -4.33 -27.21
C ARG A 400 -7.38 -5.44 -26.52
N ALA A 401 -7.82 -6.45 -27.29
CA ALA A 401 -8.53 -7.60 -26.74
C ALA A 401 -7.68 -8.39 -25.72
N PHE A 402 -6.38 -8.53 -25.97
CA PHE A 402 -5.44 -9.19 -25.03
C PHE A 402 -5.27 -8.39 -23.73
N LEU A 403 -5.16 -7.06 -23.80
CA LEU A 403 -4.96 -6.18 -22.65
C LEU A 403 -6.24 -5.95 -21.83
N GLN A 404 -7.40 -6.10 -22.44
CA GLN A 404 -8.69 -6.05 -21.74
C GLN A 404 -8.98 -7.36 -21.05
N GLN A 405 -9.48 -7.29 -19.82
CA GLN A 405 -9.76 -8.49 -19.00
C GLN A 405 -10.97 -8.25 -18.11
N GLY A 406 -11.87 -9.22 -18.05
CA GLY A 406 -13.04 -9.18 -17.18
C GLY A 406 -12.65 -9.26 -15.69
N LEU A 407 -13.46 -8.66 -14.83
CA LEU A 407 -13.18 -8.55 -13.39
C LEU A 407 -12.93 -9.90 -12.70
N PHE A 408 -13.59 -10.96 -13.14
CA PHE A 408 -13.47 -12.32 -12.61
C PHE A 408 -12.71 -13.27 -13.56
N GLU A 409 -12.21 -12.76 -14.66
CA GLU A 409 -11.41 -13.53 -15.60
C GLU A 409 -10.03 -13.80 -15.01
N LYS A 410 -9.62 -15.07 -15.01
CA LYS A 410 -8.32 -15.53 -14.51
C LYS A 410 -7.47 -16.00 -15.68
N THR A 411 -6.24 -15.54 -15.75
CA THR A 411 -5.26 -16.00 -16.74
C THR A 411 -4.06 -16.57 -15.99
N PRO A 412 -3.76 -17.87 -16.14
CA PRO A 412 -2.56 -18.48 -15.57
C PRO A 412 -1.28 -17.84 -16.17
N TYR A 413 -0.27 -17.66 -15.31
CA TYR A 413 0.98 -17.00 -15.73
C TYR A 413 1.75 -17.78 -16.80
N ASP A 414 1.73 -19.10 -16.73
CA ASP A 414 2.37 -20.01 -17.69
C ASP A 414 1.77 -19.93 -19.10
N GLU A 415 0.54 -19.50 -19.24
CA GLU A 415 -0.12 -19.29 -20.53
C GLU A 415 0.23 -17.96 -21.20
N ILE A 416 0.77 -16.98 -20.44
CA ILE A 416 0.97 -15.60 -20.90
C ILE A 416 1.82 -15.52 -22.17
N VAL A 417 2.95 -16.20 -22.24
CA VAL A 417 3.85 -16.17 -23.40
C VAL A 417 3.16 -16.75 -24.65
N GLY A 418 2.36 -17.81 -24.45
CA GLY A 418 1.55 -18.40 -25.52
C GLY A 418 0.52 -17.43 -26.08
N LEU A 419 -0.21 -16.75 -25.20
CA LEU A 419 -1.22 -15.74 -25.55
C LEU A 419 -0.59 -14.53 -26.25
N MET A 420 0.57 -14.04 -25.79
CA MET A 420 1.30 -12.95 -26.45
C MET A 420 1.71 -13.34 -27.87
N ARG A 421 2.20 -14.56 -28.07
CA ARG A 421 2.59 -15.08 -29.39
C ARG A 421 1.38 -15.15 -30.33
N GLN A 422 0.25 -15.63 -29.83
CA GLN A 422 -1.01 -15.68 -30.59
C GLN A 422 -1.49 -14.28 -30.99
N THR A 423 -1.50 -13.33 -30.04
CA THR A 423 -1.90 -11.95 -30.25
C THR A 423 -1.08 -11.28 -31.37
N LEU A 424 0.24 -11.54 -31.42
CA LEU A 424 1.16 -10.94 -32.40
C LEU A 424 1.19 -11.62 -33.77
N ARG A 425 0.65 -12.85 -33.90
CA ARG A 425 0.53 -13.51 -35.22
C ARG A 425 -0.57 -12.90 -36.07
N GLY A 426 -1.62 -12.36 -35.46
CA GLY A 426 -2.84 -11.94 -36.13
C GLY A 426 -3.65 -13.20 -36.56
N THR A 427 -4.94 -13.13 -36.46
CA THR A 427 -5.83 -14.12 -37.11
C THR A 427 -5.83 -13.92 -38.61
#